data_032433f6a4af10445fda39c908d316da
#
_entry.id   032433f6a4af10445fda39c908d316da
#
_cell.length_a   1.000
_cell.length_b   1.000
_cell.length_c   1.000
_cell.angle_alpha   90.00
_cell.angle_beta   90.00
_cell.angle_gamma   90.00
#
_symmetry.space_group_name_H-M   'P 1'
#
loop_
_entity.id
_entity.type
_entity.pdbx_description
1 polymer ?
#
loop_
_entity_poly.entity_id
_entity_poly.type
_entity_poly.pdbx_seq_one_letter_code
_entity_poly.pdbx_strand_id
1 'polypeptide(L)'
;MSNKTTIIASLNDGVNQFNELISGLDQAAFETNYNNKWSAGQDLVHLIKVLKIVNIGFTLPKPLLHLMYGVNKNETRSFQLLQTLYKNALEGGAKSPSIYIPKPVLFESKNHLIQKHTTLNQLFIDKLNKHTATELDRYRLPHPILGKVTLSELASFTSFHTLHHLELLKTKLFR
;
A
#
# COMPACT_ATOMS: atom_id res chain seq x y z
N MET A 1 1.96 0.08 19.80
CA MET A 1 2.60 -0.59 18.62
C MET A 1 1.57 -1.50 17.97
N SER A 2 1.41 -1.43 16.65
CA SER A 2 0.56 -2.40 15.95
C SER A 2 1.25 -3.76 16.00
N ASN A 3 0.61 -4.75 16.59
CA ASN A 3 1.11 -6.13 16.61
C ASN A 3 1.16 -6.64 15.15
N LYS A 4 2.18 -7.40 14.78
CA LYS A 4 2.33 -8.03 13.45
C LYS A 4 1.05 -8.77 13.02
N THR A 5 0.40 -9.47 13.93
CA THR A 5 -0.88 -10.16 13.69
C THR A 5 -1.98 -9.18 13.26
N THR A 6 -2.10 -8.03 13.92
CA THR A 6 -3.08 -7.00 13.57
C THR A 6 -2.78 -6.39 12.19
N ILE A 7 -1.51 -6.15 11.86
CA ILE A 7 -1.09 -5.66 10.55
C ILE A 7 -1.48 -6.66 9.45
N ILE A 8 -1.20 -7.95 9.66
CA ILE A 8 -1.53 -9.02 8.69
C ILE A 8 -3.05 -9.13 8.50
N ALA A 9 -3.82 -9.10 9.58
CA ALA A 9 -5.27 -9.12 9.49
C ALA A 9 -5.81 -7.93 8.69
N SER A 10 -5.30 -6.72 8.95
CA SER A 10 -5.70 -5.50 8.23
C SER A 10 -5.27 -5.50 6.76
N LEU A 11 -4.10 -6.08 6.42
CA LEU A 11 -3.67 -6.26 5.02
C LEU A 11 -4.62 -7.17 4.25
N ASN A 12 -4.99 -8.32 4.83
CA ASN A 12 -5.93 -9.25 4.21
C ASN A 12 -7.32 -8.65 4.06
N ASP A 13 -7.83 -8.04 5.11
CA ASP A 13 -9.15 -7.42 5.12
C ASP A 13 -9.25 -6.31 4.05
N GLY A 14 -8.28 -5.39 4.02
CA GLY A 14 -8.25 -4.30 3.04
C GLY A 14 -8.19 -4.80 1.60
N VAL A 15 -7.33 -5.80 1.31
CA VAL A 15 -7.21 -6.37 -0.04
C VAL A 15 -8.47 -7.13 -0.44
N ASN A 16 -9.08 -7.88 0.47
CA ASN A 16 -10.32 -8.62 0.19
C ASN A 16 -11.47 -7.65 -0.11
N GLN A 17 -11.71 -6.66 0.73
CA GLN A 17 -12.76 -5.66 0.52
C GLN A 17 -12.56 -4.87 -0.78
N PHE A 18 -11.31 -4.46 -1.07
CA PHE A 18 -11.00 -3.74 -2.30
C PHE A 18 -11.26 -4.61 -3.53
N ASN A 19 -10.78 -5.85 -3.52
CA ASN A 19 -10.95 -6.79 -4.63
C ASN A 19 -12.42 -7.19 -4.83
N GLU A 20 -13.19 -7.35 -3.75
CA GLU A 20 -14.63 -7.62 -3.80
C GLU A 20 -15.37 -6.47 -4.50
N LEU A 21 -15.10 -5.22 -4.09
CA LEU A 21 -15.68 -4.04 -4.73
C LEU A 21 -15.33 -4.00 -6.23
N ILE A 22 -14.05 -4.18 -6.59
CA ILE A 22 -13.60 -4.21 -8.00
C ILE A 22 -14.29 -5.34 -8.79
N SER A 23 -14.44 -6.50 -8.20
CA SER A 23 -15.04 -7.66 -8.89
C SER A 23 -16.46 -7.40 -9.35
N GLY A 24 -17.25 -6.66 -8.56
CA GLY A 24 -18.63 -6.29 -8.85
C GLY A 24 -18.81 -5.17 -9.88
N LEU A 25 -17.73 -4.51 -10.33
CA LEU A 25 -17.83 -3.41 -11.28
C LEU A 25 -18.02 -3.93 -12.72
N ASP A 26 -18.92 -3.26 -13.46
CA ASP A 26 -19.01 -3.39 -14.92
C ASP A 26 -17.88 -2.64 -15.62
N GLN A 27 -17.83 -2.70 -16.94
CA GLN A 27 -16.80 -2.06 -17.74
C GLN A 27 -16.78 -0.55 -17.55
N ALA A 28 -17.94 0.09 -17.58
CA ALA A 28 -18.04 1.53 -17.45
C ALA A 28 -17.50 2.04 -16.10
N ALA A 29 -17.89 1.41 -14.99
CA ALA A 29 -17.43 1.75 -13.65
C ALA A 29 -15.93 1.46 -13.44
N PHE A 30 -15.38 0.43 -14.10
CA PHE A 30 -13.98 0.05 -13.98
C PHE A 30 -13.04 0.99 -14.76
N GLU A 31 -13.43 1.45 -15.95
CA GLU A 31 -12.58 2.21 -16.87
C GLU A 31 -12.75 3.73 -16.75
N THR A 32 -13.90 4.23 -16.27
CA THR A 32 -14.20 5.66 -16.27
C THR A 32 -13.41 6.43 -15.22
N ASN A 33 -12.82 7.54 -15.65
CA ASN A 33 -12.19 8.53 -14.77
C ASN A 33 -13.25 9.54 -14.31
N TYR A 34 -13.56 9.57 -13.03
CA TYR A 34 -14.49 10.52 -12.44
C TYR A 34 -13.77 11.77 -11.92
N ASN A 35 -14.20 12.96 -12.33
CA ASN A 35 -13.67 14.25 -11.84
C ASN A 35 -12.14 14.37 -11.93
N ASN A 36 -11.55 13.96 -13.04
CA ASN A 36 -10.09 13.95 -13.26
C ASN A 36 -9.29 13.10 -12.26
N LYS A 37 -9.95 12.18 -11.56
CA LYS A 37 -9.31 11.19 -10.67
C LYS A 37 -9.16 9.85 -11.42
N TRP A 38 -8.30 9.00 -10.90
CA TRP A 38 -8.06 7.68 -11.46
C TRP A 38 -9.35 6.83 -11.51
N SER A 39 -9.45 6.00 -12.55
CA SER A 39 -10.49 4.97 -12.63
C SER A 39 -10.26 3.87 -11.59
N ALA A 40 -11.26 3.03 -11.36
CA ALA A 40 -11.14 1.88 -10.46
C ALA A 40 -10.00 0.92 -10.88
N GLY A 41 -9.86 0.67 -12.19
CA GLY A 41 -8.75 -0.11 -12.74
C GLY A 41 -7.38 0.53 -12.48
N GLN A 42 -7.30 1.84 -12.56
CA GLN A 42 -6.07 2.57 -12.26
C GLN A 42 -5.74 2.51 -10.76
N ASP A 43 -6.71 2.66 -9.86
CA ASP A 43 -6.49 2.50 -8.42
C ASP A 43 -5.93 1.09 -8.10
N LEU A 44 -6.50 0.03 -8.70
CA LEU A 44 -6.01 -1.34 -8.55
C LEU A 44 -4.56 -1.50 -9.05
N VAL A 45 -4.23 -0.98 -10.23
CA VAL A 45 -2.85 -1.04 -10.76
C VAL A 45 -1.88 -0.24 -9.89
N HIS A 46 -2.31 0.90 -9.33
CA HIS A 46 -1.51 1.66 -8.36
C HIS A 46 -1.16 0.82 -7.13
N LEU A 47 -2.14 0.19 -6.50
CA LEU A 47 -1.93 -0.67 -5.33
C LEU A 47 -0.99 -1.86 -5.65
N ILE A 48 -1.16 -2.48 -6.82
CA ILE A 48 -0.25 -3.52 -7.32
C ILE A 48 1.19 -3.01 -7.45
N LYS A 49 1.39 -1.80 -7.99
CA LYS A 49 2.73 -1.20 -8.12
C LYS A 49 3.35 -0.94 -6.74
N VAL A 50 2.58 -0.43 -5.79
CA VAL A 50 3.02 -0.21 -4.41
C VAL A 50 3.44 -1.52 -3.77
N LEU A 51 2.59 -2.57 -3.82
CA LEU A 51 2.92 -3.88 -3.25
C LEU A 51 4.17 -4.50 -3.88
N LYS A 52 4.40 -4.33 -5.20
CA LYS A 52 5.64 -4.79 -5.84
C LYS A 52 6.88 -4.15 -5.24
N ILE A 53 6.88 -2.82 -5.07
CA ILE A 53 8.03 -2.09 -4.51
C ILE A 53 8.24 -2.44 -3.04
N VAL A 54 7.16 -2.53 -2.26
CA VAL A 54 7.23 -2.98 -0.86
C VAL A 54 7.81 -4.39 -0.76
N ASN A 55 7.35 -5.31 -1.60
CA ASN A 55 7.88 -6.66 -1.67
C ASN A 55 9.38 -6.70 -2.00
N ILE A 56 9.87 -5.85 -2.90
CA ILE A 56 11.31 -5.74 -3.21
C ILE A 56 12.05 -5.24 -1.97
N GLY A 57 11.56 -4.19 -1.31
CA GLY A 57 12.18 -3.65 -0.10
C GLY A 57 12.35 -4.69 1.01
N PHE A 58 11.31 -5.52 1.24
CA PHE A 58 11.35 -6.60 2.23
C PHE A 58 12.20 -7.81 1.83
N THR A 59 12.71 -7.86 0.61
CA THR A 59 13.65 -8.89 0.15
C THR A 59 15.11 -8.49 0.37
N LEU A 60 15.38 -7.20 0.59
CA LEU A 60 16.75 -6.71 0.75
C LEU A 60 17.41 -7.30 2.01
N PRO A 61 18.68 -7.73 1.90
CA PRO A 61 19.43 -8.22 3.06
C PRO A 61 19.56 -7.15 4.15
N LYS A 62 19.39 -7.54 5.40
CA LYS A 62 19.47 -6.63 6.57
C LYS A 62 20.75 -5.79 6.63
N PRO A 63 21.96 -6.35 6.33
CA PRO A 63 23.18 -5.53 6.25
C PRO A 63 23.09 -4.43 5.19
N LEU A 64 22.46 -4.72 4.06
CA LEU A 64 22.26 -3.74 2.99
C LEU A 64 21.26 -2.64 3.40
N LEU A 65 20.16 -3.01 4.06
CA LEU A 65 19.21 -2.04 4.62
C LEU A 65 19.92 -1.10 5.61
N HIS A 66 20.76 -1.66 6.49
CA HIS A 66 21.56 -0.86 7.43
C HIS A 66 22.51 0.11 6.71
N LEU A 67 23.24 -0.37 5.73
CA LEU A 67 24.21 0.44 4.98
C LEU A 67 23.52 1.58 4.22
N MET A 68 22.43 1.29 3.53
CA MET A 68 21.74 2.26 2.65
C MET A 68 20.85 3.26 3.42
N TYR A 69 20.15 2.79 4.45
CA TYR A 69 19.10 3.60 5.11
C TYR A 69 19.35 3.81 6.60
N GLY A 70 20.37 3.15 7.16
CA GLY A 70 20.66 3.16 8.60
C GLY A 70 19.65 2.35 9.40
N VAL A 71 19.76 2.43 10.72
CA VAL A 71 18.81 1.79 11.65
C VAL A 71 18.00 2.86 12.38
N ASN A 72 16.81 2.46 12.81
CA ASN A 72 16.00 3.28 13.68
C ASN A 72 16.58 3.27 15.10
N LYS A 73 16.75 4.47 15.68
CA LYS A 73 17.22 4.66 17.06
C LYS A 73 16.13 5.23 17.97
N ASN A 74 14.98 5.57 17.41
CA ASN A 74 13.85 6.16 18.10
C ASN A 74 12.72 5.14 18.26
N GLU A 75 11.70 5.51 18.99
CA GLU A 75 10.46 4.75 19.00
C GLU A 75 9.80 4.74 17.61
N THR A 76 9.22 3.60 17.25
CA THR A 76 8.43 3.46 16.03
C THR A 76 7.16 4.32 16.14
N ARG A 77 6.88 5.12 15.13
CA ARG A 77 5.71 6.01 15.09
C ARG A 77 4.42 5.19 15.14
N SER A 78 3.43 5.74 15.84
CA SER A 78 2.12 5.09 15.91
C SER A 78 1.41 5.09 14.54
N PHE A 79 0.49 4.16 14.35
CA PHE A 79 -0.33 4.06 13.14
C PHE A 79 -1.11 5.36 12.89
N GLN A 80 -1.71 5.94 13.93
CA GLN A 80 -2.45 7.20 13.85
C GLN A 80 -1.56 8.37 13.40
N LEU A 81 -0.33 8.44 13.92
CA LEU A 81 0.61 9.48 13.52
C LEU A 81 1.00 9.34 12.03
N LEU A 82 1.24 8.12 11.54
CA LEU A 82 1.55 7.88 10.12
C LEU A 82 0.39 8.30 9.21
N GLN A 83 -0.84 8.00 9.60
CA GLN A 83 -2.04 8.42 8.88
C GLN A 83 -2.17 9.95 8.83
N THR A 84 -1.98 10.61 9.96
CA THR A 84 -2.05 12.08 10.07
C THR A 84 -0.97 12.74 9.21
N LEU A 85 0.28 12.29 9.31
CA LEU A 85 1.38 12.82 8.51
C LEU A 85 1.14 12.65 7.00
N TYR A 86 0.58 11.50 6.59
CA TYR A 86 0.26 11.25 5.19
C TYR A 86 -0.87 12.15 4.69
N LYS A 87 -1.98 12.27 5.44
CA LYS A 87 -3.10 13.13 5.08
C LYS A 87 -2.68 14.59 4.98
N ASN A 88 -1.96 15.11 5.98
CA ASN A 88 -1.45 16.48 5.96
C ASN A 88 -0.53 16.74 4.75
N ALA A 89 0.31 15.77 4.38
CA ALA A 89 1.15 15.90 3.20
C ALA A 89 0.33 15.97 1.91
N LEU A 90 -0.73 15.17 1.78
CA LEU A 90 -1.64 15.23 0.63
C LEU A 90 -2.39 16.57 0.56
N GLU A 91 -2.88 17.07 1.68
CA GLU A 91 -3.51 18.40 1.79
C GLU A 91 -2.52 19.51 1.42
N GLY A 92 -1.25 19.35 1.77
CA GLY A 92 -0.13 20.22 1.38
C GLY A 92 0.29 20.07 -0.10
N GLY A 93 -0.41 19.26 -0.89
CA GLY A 93 -0.18 19.11 -2.34
C GLY A 93 0.81 18.00 -2.72
N ALA A 94 1.22 17.13 -1.80
CA ALA A 94 2.03 15.97 -2.13
C ALA A 94 1.31 15.07 -3.15
N LYS A 95 2.05 14.61 -4.16
CA LYS A 95 1.52 13.75 -5.22
C LYS A 95 2.27 12.44 -5.28
N SER A 96 1.59 11.42 -5.80
CA SER A 96 2.21 10.14 -6.07
C SER A 96 3.37 10.31 -7.07
N PRO A 97 4.58 9.79 -6.79
CA PRO A 97 5.67 9.77 -7.77
C PRO A 97 5.25 9.09 -9.09
N SER A 98 5.83 9.52 -10.20
CA SER A 98 5.46 9.05 -11.55
C SER A 98 5.52 7.53 -11.73
N ILE A 99 6.45 6.87 -11.03
CA ILE A 99 6.59 5.41 -11.06
C ILE A 99 5.32 4.67 -10.58
N TYR A 100 4.53 5.28 -9.71
CA TYR A 100 3.29 4.70 -9.19
C TYR A 100 2.06 5.11 -9.99
N ILE A 101 2.17 6.13 -10.88
CA ILE A 101 1.04 6.59 -11.69
C ILE A 101 0.69 5.51 -12.73
N PRO A 102 -0.56 5.00 -12.74
CA PRO A 102 -0.98 3.99 -13.70
C PRO A 102 -1.37 4.64 -15.04
N LYS A 103 -1.18 3.89 -16.14
CA LYS A 103 -1.81 4.17 -17.43
C LYS A 103 -3.28 3.75 -17.38
N PRO A 104 -4.12 4.16 -18.35
CA PRO A 104 -5.47 3.60 -18.51
C PRO A 104 -5.45 2.06 -18.51
N VAL A 105 -6.46 1.46 -17.91
CA VAL A 105 -6.55 0.01 -17.67
C VAL A 105 -7.82 -0.52 -18.29
N LEU A 106 -7.71 -1.55 -19.14
CA LEU A 106 -8.85 -2.16 -19.82
C LEU A 106 -9.53 -3.20 -18.94
N PHE A 107 -10.85 -3.30 -19.05
CA PHE A 107 -11.70 -4.16 -18.26
C PHE A 107 -11.35 -5.66 -18.40
N GLU A 108 -10.91 -6.10 -19.58
CA GLU A 108 -10.51 -7.49 -19.82
C GLU A 108 -9.38 -7.95 -18.89
N SER A 109 -8.56 -7.02 -18.40
CA SER A 109 -7.49 -7.31 -17.44
C SER A 109 -7.95 -7.44 -15.99
N LYS A 110 -9.21 -7.09 -15.67
CA LYS A 110 -9.75 -6.98 -14.31
C LYS A 110 -9.44 -8.21 -13.45
N ASN A 111 -9.86 -9.38 -13.90
CA ASN A 111 -9.71 -10.62 -13.12
C ASN A 111 -8.23 -10.99 -12.90
N HIS A 112 -7.38 -10.82 -13.91
CA HIS A 112 -5.94 -11.03 -13.80
C HIS A 112 -5.31 -10.07 -12.78
N LEU A 113 -5.72 -8.81 -12.77
CA LEU A 113 -5.21 -7.80 -11.82
C LEU A 113 -5.67 -8.08 -10.39
N ILE A 114 -6.91 -8.49 -10.17
CA ILE A 114 -7.42 -8.93 -8.86
C ILE A 114 -6.56 -10.08 -8.32
N GLN A 115 -6.37 -11.12 -9.12
CA GLN A 115 -5.53 -12.27 -8.73
C GLN A 115 -4.09 -11.84 -8.40
N LYS A 116 -3.51 -10.95 -9.20
CA LYS A 116 -2.16 -10.41 -8.98
C LYS A 116 -2.08 -9.59 -7.69
N HIS A 117 -3.09 -8.78 -7.37
CA HIS A 117 -3.16 -8.02 -6.14
C HIS A 117 -3.16 -8.94 -4.92
N THR A 118 -4.01 -9.98 -4.93
CA THR A 118 -4.08 -11.01 -3.88
C THR A 118 -2.73 -11.74 -3.73
N THR A 119 -2.13 -12.19 -4.83
CA THR A 119 -0.86 -12.92 -4.81
C THR A 119 0.28 -12.06 -4.23
N LEU A 120 0.35 -10.77 -4.61
CA LEU A 120 1.37 -9.87 -4.07
C LEU A 120 1.16 -9.55 -2.59
N ASN A 121 -0.09 -9.47 -2.13
CA ASN A 121 -0.39 -9.31 -0.71
C ASN A 121 0.05 -10.54 0.08
N GLN A 122 -0.26 -11.75 -0.39
CA GLN A 122 0.19 -12.97 0.27
C GLN A 122 1.72 -13.06 0.32
N LEU A 123 2.40 -12.76 -0.79
CA LEU A 123 3.86 -12.71 -0.83
C LEU A 123 4.45 -11.70 0.16
N PHE A 124 3.78 -10.55 0.35
CA PHE A 124 4.18 -9.56 1.33
C PHE A 124 4.02 -10.07 2.76
N ILE A 125 2.90 -10.71 3.07
CA ILE A 125 2.66 -11.34 4.37
C ILE A 125 3.69 -12.41 4.69
N ASP A 126 4.03 -13.26 3.72
CA ASP A 126 5.05 -14.30 3.89
C ASP A 126 6.43 -13.70 4.21
N LYS A 127 6.77 -12.57 3.56
CA LYS A 127 8.01 -11.84 3.88
C LYS A 127 7.96 -11.19 5.26
N LEU A 128 6.85 -10.54 5.59
CA LEU A 128 6.63 -9.93 6.90
C LEU A 128 6.81 -10.97 8.02
N ASN A 129 6.33 -12.19 7.82
CA ASN A 129 6.45 -13.28 8.78
C ASN A 129 7.89 -13.73 9.02
N LYS A 130 8.80 -13.52 8.08
CA LYS A 130 10.23 -13.84 8.22
C LYS A 130 11.02 -12.87 9.11
N HIS A 131 10.41 -11.76 9.51
CA HIS A 131 11.04 -10.79 10.40
C HIS A 131 10.52 -10.90 11.83
N THR A 132 11.43 -10.77 12.80
CA THR A 132 11.06 -10.58 14.21
C THR A 132 10.50 -9.17 14.44
N ALA A 133 9.78 -8.94 15.53
CA ALA A 133 9.28 -7.61 15.89
C ALA A 133 10.42 -6.58 16.02
N THR A 134 11.52 -6.99 16.67
CA THR A 134 12.71 -6.13 16.81
C THR A 134 13.31 -5.75 15.45
N GLU A 135 13.35 -6.66 14.49
CA GLU A 135 13.86 -6.36 13.14
C GLU A 135 12.94 -5.42 12.38
N LEU A 136 11.62 -5.60 12.51
CA LEU A 136 10.63 -4.72 11.90
C LEU A 136 10.75 -3.28 12.40
N ASP A 137 11.04 -3.08 13.67
CA ASP A 137 11.18 -1.74 14.27
C ASP A 137 12.59 -1.14 14.06
N ARG A 138 13.59 -1.99 13.77
CA ARG A 138 14.99 -1.56 13.63
C ARG A 138 15.34 -1.11 12.21
N TYR A 139 15.00 -1.91 11.19
CA TYR A 139 15.40 -1.62 9.82
C TYR A 139 14.45 -0.65 9.14
N ARG A 140 14.99 0.16 8.23
CA ARG A 140 14.24 1.24 7.55
C ARG A 140 14.28 1.09 6.05
N LEU A 141 13.24 1.63 5.41
CA LEU A 141 13.10 1.82 3.97
C LEU A 141 12.68 3.27 3.67
N PRO A 142 12.98 3.80 2.49
CA PRO A 142 12.49 5.10 2.09
C PRO A 142 11.01 5.01 1.69
N HIS A 143 10.23 6.02 2.08
CA HIS A 143 8.87 6.24 1.63
C HIS A 143 8.78 7.64 1.01
N PRO A 144 8.15 7.81 -0.18
CA PRO A 144 8.21 9.06 -0.93
C PRO A 144 7.61 10.27 -0.20
N ILE A 145 6.67 10.05 0.70
CA ILE A 145 5.97 11.12 1.44
C ILE A 145 6.41 11.15 2.92
N LEU A 146 6.56 9.97 3.55
CA LEU A 146 6.84 9.87 5.00
C LEU A 146 8.34 9.86 5.35
N GLY A 147 9.22 9.98 4.34
CA GLY A 147 10.66 9.90 4.53
C GLY A 147 11.13 8.48 4.85
N LYS A 148 12.12 8.33 5.73
CA LYS A 148 12.56 7.01 6.18
C LYS A 148 11.57 6.45 7.19
N VAL A 149 11.02 5.28 6.91
CA VAL A 149 10.06 4.54 7.76
C VAL A 149 10.68 3.22 8.19
N THR A 150 10.31 2.71 9.37
CA THR A 150 10.67 1.34 9.77
C THR A 150 9.91 0.33 8.92
N LEU A 151 10.35 -0.93 8.91
CA LEU A 151 9.60 -1.99 8.21
C LEU A 151 8.20 -2.17 8.83
N SER A 152 8.08 -2.03 10.16
CA SER A 152 6.80 -2.05 10.88
C SER A 152 5.89 -0.90 10.45
N GLU A 153 6.42 0.32 10.37
CA GLU A 153 5.71 1.51 9.89
C GLU A 153 5.25 1.34 8.44
N LEU A 154 6.13 0.82 7.58
CA LEU A 154 5.80 0.60 6.16
C LEU A 154 4.70 -0.45 6.01
N ALA A 155 4.76 -1.55 6.78
CA ALA A 155 3.72 -2.58 6.75
C ALA A 155 2.36 -2.04 7.23
N SER A 156 2.34 -1.30 8.33
CA SER A 156 1.14 -0.64 8.85
C SER A 156 0.59 0.39 7.85
N PHE A 157 1.47 1.17 7.22
CA PHE A 157 1.07 2.13 6.19
C PHE A 157 0.50 1.43 4.96
N THR A 158 1.06 0.30 4.53
CA THR A 158 0.57 -0.44 3.35
C THR A 158 -0.87 -0.92 3.55
N SER A 159 -1.22 -1.40 4.75
CA SER A 159 -2.62 -1.77 5.06
C SER A 159 -3.55 -0.54 5.01
N PHE A 160 -3.15 0.57 5.62
CA PHE A 160 -3.91 1.82 5.57
C PHE A 160 -4.10 2.33 4.13
N HIS A 161 -3.05 2.26 3.32
CA HIS A 161 -3.06 2.77 1.94
C HIS A 161 -4.10 2.06 1.07
N THR A 162 -4.25 0.75 1.23
CA THR A 162 -5.30 -0.02 0.55
C THR A 162 -6.70 0.42 1.00
N LEU A 163 -6.93 0.57 2.30
CA LEU A 163 -8.20 1.06 2.84
C LEU A 163 -8.50 2.50 2.41
N HIS A 164 -7.49 3.36 2.34
CA HIS A 164 -7.62 4.72 1.84
C HIS A 164 -8.12 4.75 0.38
N HIS A 165 -7.54 3.92 -0.51
CA HIS A 165 -8.00 3.79 -1.88
C HIS A 165 -9.40 3.17 -1.98
N LEU A 166 -9.75 2.21 -1.10
CA LEU A 166 -11.09 1.66 -1.01
C LEU A 166 -12.15 2.76 -0.72
N GLU A 167 -11.89 3.61 0.27
CA GLU A 167 -12.81 4.70 0.62
C GLU A 167 -12.89 5.78 -0.48
N LEU A 168 -11.77 6.10 -1.11
CA LEU A 168 -11.78 6.99 -2.28
C LEU A 168 -12.62 6.40 -3.42
N LEU A 169 -12.51 5.11 -3.69
CA LEU A 169 -13.25 4.43 -4.74
C LEU A 169 -14.74 4.38 -4.43
N LYS A 170 -15.13 4.01 -3.20
CA LYS A 170 -16.55 4.08 -2.75
C LYS A 170 -17.13 5.47 -2.94
N THR A 171 -16.37 6.50 -2.56
CA THR A 171 -16.82 7.90 -2.73
C THR A 171 -17.03 8.28 -4.20
N LYS A 172 -16.27 7.68 -5.14
CA LYS A 172 -16.44 7.94 -6.58
C LYS A 172 -17.65 7.23 -7.18
N LEU A 173 -17.95 6.02 -6.70
CA LEU A 173 -18.97 5.14 -7.28
C LEU A 173 -20.38 5.38 -6.73
N PHE A 174 -20.51 5.84 -5.50
CA PHE A 174 -21.79 5.92 -4.79
C PHE A 174 -22.23 7.37 -4.45
N ARG A 175 -21.68 8.33 -5.18
CA ARG A 175 -22.11 9.74 -5.12
C ARG A 175 -23.12 10.11 -6.18
#